data_097274cbe33e2b77b880744019ecd0e4
#
_entry.id   097274cbe33e2b77b880744019ecd0e4
#
_cell.length_a   1.000
_cell.length_b   1.000
_cell.length_c   1.000
_cell.angle_alpha   90.00
_cell.angle_beta   90.00
_cell.angle_gamma   90.00
#
_symmetry.space_group_name_H-M   'P 1'
#
loop_
_entity.id
_entity.type
_entity.pdbx_description
1 polymer ?
#
loop_
_entity_poly.entity_id
_entity_poly.type
_entity_poly.pdbx_seq_one_letter_code
_entity_poly.pdbx_strand_id
1 'polypeptide(L)'
;MVVEITADVVEYLESHKEELNDQSDIIVMLDEIARQCYEHHHVIYAEADILEYLKNFEILGKRSKKIFSTLFRRAFELKSYVDVTRYRIVYSTEIDCNTLKKEDGIVKLYVPITRKFMLSQSELVCENLRDCALYTDLTKEIIREKNRNINLSIHGIHCGGSEADTTIKNEILTGECRPVACIMDSDKKGENDKYGSSAQNAIGIY
;
A
#
# COMPACT_ATOMS: atom_id res chain seq x y z
N MET A 1 2.21 3.11 2.04
CA MET A 1 0.80 3.36 1.62
C MET A 1 -0.16 2.85 2.69
N VAL A 2 -1.42 3.29 2.71
CA VAL A 2 -2.45 2.71 3.57
C VAL A 2 -3.12 1.54 2.84
N VAL A 3 -3.23 0.42 3.52
CA VAL A 3 -3.91 -0.80 3.06
C VAL A 3 -5.07 -1.06 4.03
N GLU A 4 -6.26 -1.18 3.48
CA GLU A 4 -7.51 -1.37 4.22
C GLU A 4 -8.06 -2.78 3.98
N ILE A 5 -8.51 -3.45 5.06
CA ILE A 5 -9.23 -4.73 5.01
C ILE A 5 -10.69 -4.44 5.34
N THR A 6 -11.61 -4.86 4.49
CA THR A 6 -13.04 -4.58 4.59
C THR A 6 -13.83 -5.69 5.30
N ALA A 7 -15.06 -5.40 5.69
CA ALA A 7 -15.90 -6.33 6.47
C ALA A 7 -16.28 -7.60 5.71
N ASP A 8 -16.45 -7.51 4.38
CA ASP A 8 -16.73 -8.65 3.50
C ASP A 8 -15.66 -9.77 3.61
N VAL A 9 -14.42 -9.42 3.97
CA VAL A 9 -13.36 -10.41 4.25
C VAL A 9 -13.74 -11.26 5.46
N VAL A 10 -14.27 -10.66 6.53
CA VAL A 10 -14.73 -11.41 7.72
C VAL A 10 -15.94 -12.25 7.39
N GLU A 11 -16.92 -11.70 6.67
CA GLU A 11 -18.12 -12.41 6.23
C GLU A 11 -17.76 -13.65 5.39
N TYR A 12 -16.79 -13.51 4.51
CA TYR A 12 -16.27 -14.64 3.73
C TYR A 12 -15.61 -15.69 4.64
N LEU A 13 -14.76 -15.29 5.58
CA LEU A 13 -14.09 -16.20 6.50
C LEU A 13 -15.08 -16.96 7.38
N GLU A 14 -16.16 -16.32 7.82
CA GLU A 14 -17.22 -16.96 8.61
C GLU A 14 -18.01 -17.97 7.80
N SER A 15 -18.42 -17.59 6.59
CA SER A 15 -19.27 -18.44 5.74
C SER A 15 -18.55 -19.67 5.18
N HIS A 16 -17.21 -19.63 5.06
CA HIS A 16 -16.38 -20.72 4.50
C HIS A 16 -15.47 -21.37 5.55
N LYS A 17 -15.69 -21.11 6.84
CA LYS A 17 -14.76 -21.50 7.91
C LYS A 17 -14.38 -22.98 7.88
N GLU A 18 -15.30 -23.87 7.54
CA GLU A 18 -15.07 -25.31 7.51
C GLU A 18 -14.24 -25.78 6.30
N GLU A 19 -14.20 -24.96 5.24
CA GLU A 19 -13.47 -25.26 4.00
C GLU A 19 -12.06 -24.66 4.00
N LEU A 20 -11.80 -23.69 4.88
CA LEU A 20 -10.54 -22.98 4.94
C LEU A 20 -9.46 -23.77 5.67
N ASN A 21 -8.23 -23.61 5.19
CA ASN A 21 -7.02 -24.14 5.80
C ASN A 21 -5.87 -23.13 5.62
N ASP A 22 -4.70 -23.44 6.17
CA ASP A 22 -3.51 -22.59 6.11
C ASP A 22 -2.96 -22.34 4.69
N GLN A 23 -3.38 -23.11 3.70
CA GLN A 23 -3.01 -22.96 2.29
C GLN A 23 -4.06 -22.21 1.46
N SER A 24 -5.22 -21.91 2.04
CA SER A 24 -6.27 -21.15 1.36
C SER A 24 -5.77 -19.74 0.99
N ASP A 25 -6.06 -19.27 -0.22
CA ASP A 25 -5.53 -18.01 -0.76
C ASP A 25 -5.78 -16.82 0.18
N ILE A 26 -6.97 -16.72 0.73
CA ILE A 26 -7.32 -15.63 1.65
C ILE A 26 -6.48 -15.68 2.95
N ILE A 27 -6.19 -16.87 3.47
CA ILE A 27 -5.38 -17.06 4.68
C ILE A 27 -3.94 -16.64 4.41
N VAL A 28 -3.37 -17.12 3.30
CA VAL A 28 -2.02 -16.76 2.88
C VAL A 28 -1.91 -15.24 2.66
N MET A 29 -2.92 -14.60 2.07
CA MET A 29 -2.94 -13.16 1.86
C MET A 29 -3.05 -12.38 3.16
N LEU A 30 -3.87 -12.82 4.11
CA LEU A 30 -3.95 -12.19 5.44
C LEU A 30 -2.63 -12.32 6.22
N ASP A 31 -1.97 -13.48 6.13
CA ASP A 31 -0.64 -13.67 6.71
C ASP A 31 0.40 -12.77 6.05
N GLU A 32 0.31 -12.58 4.73
CA GLU A 32 1.19 -11.67 3.98
C GLU A 32 0.93 -10.21 4.34
N ILE A 33 -0.33 -9.77 4.41
CA ILE A 33 -0.69 -8.41 4.86
C ILE A 33 -0.12 -8.14 6.27
N ALA A 34 -0.24 -9.11 7.17
CA ALA A 34 0.36 -9.01 8.50
C ALA A 34 1.89 -8.91 8.44
N ARG A 35 2.54 -9.67 7.54
CA ARG A 35 4.00 -9.58 7.32
C ARG A 35 4.41 -8.20 6.82
N GLN A 36 3.70 -7.64 5.83
CA GLN A 36 3.95 -6.30 5.30
C GLN A 36 3.84 -5.21 6.37
N CYS A 37 2.88 -5.36 7.29
CA CYS A 37 2.76 -4.50 8.47
C CYS A 37 3.99 -4.59 9.38
N TYR A 38 4.43 -5.81 9.69
CA TYR A 38 5.58 -6.05 10.56
C TYR A 38 6.89 -5.50 9.97
N GLU A 39 7.06 -5.60 8.67
CA GLU A 39 8.23 -5.11 7.94
C GLU A 39 8.16 -3.59 7.64
N HIS A 40 7.10 -2.93 8.09
CA HIS A 40 6.88 -1.49 7.91
C HIS A 40 6.74 -1.06 6.44
N HIS A 41 6.35 -1.97 5.55
CA HIS A 41 6.14 -1.65 4.14
C HIS A 41 4.87 -0.83 3.94
N HIS A 42 3.81 -1.13 4.72
CA HIS A 42 2.52 -0.47 4.64
C HIS A 42 1.92 -0.21 6.02
N VAL A 43 1.05 0.78 6.08
CA VAL A 43 0.15 1.00 7.23
C VAL A 43 -1.12 0.20 6.98
N ILE A 44 -1.33 -0.83 7.78
CA ILE A 44 -2.52 -1.68 7.67
C ILE A 44 -3.60 -1.14 8.58
N TYR A 45 -4.81 -1.04 8.04
CA TYR A 45 -6.00 -0.62 8.76
C TYR A 45 -7.17 -1.58 8.49
N ALA A 46 -7.95 -1.80 9.51
CA ALA A 46 -9.30 -2.31 9.44
C ALA A 46 -10.08 -1.75 10.63
N GLU A 47 -11.40 -1.78 10.58
CA GLU A 47 -12.24 -1.41 11.72
C GLU A 47 -11.98 -2.36 12.90
N ALA A 48 -12.29 -1.88 14.12
CA ALA A 48 -11.89 -2.58 15.34
C ALA A 48 -12.48 -3.99 15.47
N ASP A 49 -13.72 -4.18 15.05
CA ASP A 49 -14.41 -5.47 15.03
C ASP A 49 -13.76 -6.48 14.07
N ILE A 50 -13.34 -6.02 12.89
CA ILE A 50 -12.58 -6.83 11.91
C ILE A 50 -11.25 -7.28 12.54
N LEU A 51 -10.51 -6.35 13.15
CA LEU A 51 -9.23 -6.67 13.80
C LEU A 51 -9.43 -7.59 15.01
N GLU A 52 -10.54 -7.44 15.73
CA GLU A 52 -10.90 -8.32 16.84
C GLU A 52 -11.17 -9.75 16.36
N TYR A 53 -11.87 -9.89 15.25
CA TYR A 53 -12.09 -11.18 14.62
C TYR A 53 -10.77 -11.82 14.16
N LEU A 54 -9.97 -11.09 13.37
CA LEU A 54 -8.72 -11.60 12.79
C LEU A 54 -7.69 -12.03 13.85
N LYS A 55 -7.54 -11.27 14.96
CA LYS A 55 -6.61 -11.66 16.03
C LYS A 55 -6.99 -12.98 16.73
N ASN A 56 -8.26 -13.37 16.67
CA ASN A 56 -8.79 -14.58 17.29
C ASN A 56 -9.02 -15.72 16.29
N PHE A 57 -8.93 -15.46 14.98
CA PHE A 57 -9.22 -16.44 13.95
C PHE A 57 -8.21 -17.60 13.97
N GLU A 58 -8.69 -18.83 14.18
CA GLU A 58 -7.86 -19.96 14.56
C GLU A 58 -6.83 -20.37 13.51
N ILE A 59 -7.21 -20.27 12.21
CA ILE A 59 -6.41 -20.75 11.08
C ILE A 59 -5.20 -19.84 10.82
N LEU A 60 -5.30 -18.55 11.16
CA LEU A 60 -4.18 -17.61 10.98
C LEU A 60 -2.96 -17.99 11.84
N GLY A 61 -1.78 -17.77 11.29
CA GLY A 61 -0.52 -18.00 11.96
C GLY A 61 -0.38 -17.21 13.28
N LYS A 62 0.33 -17.74 14.26
CA LYS A 62 0.56 -17.07 15.56
C LYS A 62 1.14 -15.68 15.42
N ARG A 63 2.03 -15.48 14.44
CA ARG A 63 2.65 -14.16 14.15
C ARG A 63 1.61 -13.16 13.69
N SER A 64 0.77 -13.53 12.74
CA SER A 64 -0.27 -12.67 12.18
C SER A 64 -1.31 -12.30 13.22
N LYS A 65 -1.76 -13.25 14.04
CA LYS A 65 -2.65 -12.96 15.19
C LYS A 65 -2.05 -11.94 16.16
N LYS A 66 -0.74 -12.02 16.45
CA LYS A 66 -0.04 -11.05 17.29
C LYS A 66 -0.02 -9.66 16.64
N ILE A 67 0.17 -9.58 15.32
CA ILE A 67 0.16 -8.33 14.58
C ILE A 67 -1.25 -7.72 14.56
N PHE A 68 -2.28 -8.48 14.24
CA PHE A 68 -3.68 -8.02 14.29
C PHE A 68 -4.09 -7.60 15.70
N SER A 69 -3.61 -8.29 16.75
CA SER A 69 -3.80 -7.85 18.14
C SER A 69 -3.13 -6.48 18.43
N THR A 70 -1.98 -6.21 17.82
CA THR A 70 -1.32 -4.91 17.97
C THR A 70 -2.07 -3.81 17.22
N LEU A 71 -2.54 -4.11 16.00
CA LEU A 71 -3.36 -3.19 15.20
C LEU A 71 -4.69 -2.90 15.90
N PHE A 72 -5.35 -3.90 16.48
CA PHE A 72 -6.58 -3.71 17.25
C PHE A 72 -6.42 -2.69 18.38
N ARG A 73 -5.33 -2.78 19.16
CA ARG A 73 -5.04 -1.81 20.22
C ARG A 73 -4.79 -0.40 19.70
N ARG A 74 -4.42 -0.25 18.43
CA ARG A 74 -4.13 1.02 17.77
C ARG A 74 -5.20 1.44 16.77
N ALA A 75 -6.32 0.74 16.67
CA ALA A 75 -7.32 0.95 15.62
C ALA A 75 -7.78 2.42 15.55
N PHE A 76 -8.05 3.05 16.70
CA PHE A 76 -8.46 4.45 16.77
C PHE A 76 -7.37 5.43 16.28
N GLU A 77 -6.10 5.18 16.65
CA GLU A 77 -4.96 5.96 16.17
C GLU A 77 -4.80 5.80 14.65
N LEU A 78 -4.84 4.56 14.17
CA LEU A 78 -4.69 4.24 12.74
C LEU A 78 -5.82 4.86 11.91
N LYS A 79 -7.05 4.91 12.40
CA LYS A 79 -8.16 5.59 11.74
C LYS A 79 -7.83 7.05 11.43
N SER A 80 -7.23 7.77 12.37
CA SER A 80 -6.83 9.18 12.16
C SER A 80 -5.83 9.36 11.01
N TYR A 81 -5.05 8.33 10.68
CA TYR A 81 -4.12 8.36 9.54
C TYR A 81 -4.84 8.06 8.23
N VAL A 82 -5.77 7.11 8.27
CA VAL A 82 -6.62 6.76 7.14
C VAL A 82 -7.44 7.96 6.69
N ASP A 83 -8.03 8.69 7.64
CA ASP A 83 -8.90 9.85 7.34
C ASP A 83 -8.19 10.98 6.59
N VAL A 84 -6.86 11.10 6.72
CA VAL A 84 -6.07 12.13 6.00
C VAL A 84 -5.39 11.59 4.74
N THR A 85 -5.49 10.29 4.45
CA THR A 85 -4.81 9.65 3.32
C THR A 85 -5.71 9.61 2.10
N ARG A 86 -5.23 10.20 0.99
CA ARG A 86 -5.98 10.29 -0.27
C ARG A 86 -5.89 9.05 -1.15
N TYR A 87 -4.89 8.20 -0.94
CA TYR A 87 -4.66 6.99 -1.75
C TYR A 87 -4.65 5.77 -0.87
N ARG A 88 -5.51 4.80 -1.16
CA ARG A 88 -5.66 3.56 -0.39
C ARG A 88 -5.72 2.36 -1.31
N ILE A 89 -5.18 1.25 -0.83
CA ILE A 89 -5.44 -0.08 -1.39
C ILE A 89 -6.46 -0.74 -0.47
N VAL A 90 -7.49 -1.32 -1.04
CA VAL A 90 -8.60 -1.93 -0.30
C VAL A 90 -8.70 -3.39 -0.72
N TYR A 91 -8.38 -4.30 0.18
CA TYR A 91 -8.60 -5.73 -0.04
C TYR A 91 -10.05 -6.10 0.24
N SER A 92 -10.69 -6.76 -0.74
CA SER A 92 -12.09 -7.15 -0.72
C SER A 92 -12.29 -8.52 -1.36
N THR A 93 -13.29 -9.26 -0.90
CA THR A 93 -13.75 -10.52 -1.48
C THR A 93 -14.86 -10.33 -2.51
N GLU A 94 -15.44 -9.12 -2.60
CA GLU A 94 -16.59 -8.82 -3.48
C GLU A 94 -16.17 -8.46 -4.93
N ILE A 95 -14.89 -8.46 -5.23
CA ILE A 95 -14.38 -8.08 -6.55
C ILE A 95 -13.49 -9.18 -7.14
N ASP A 96 -13.57 -9.34 -8.47
CA ASP A 96 -12.80 -10.35 -9.21
C ASP A 96 -11.53 -9.78 -9.87
N CYS A 97 -11.44 -8.45 -10.01
CA CYS A 97 -10.31 -7.76 -10.62
C CYS A 97 -10.05 -6.41 -9.97
N ASN A 98 -8.86 -5.88 -10.17
CA ASN A 98 -8.49 -4.57 -9.66
C ASN A 98 -9.45 -3.50 -10.18
N THR A 99 -10.04 -2.74 -9.27
CA THR A 99 -11.01 -1.68 -9.59
C THR A 99 -10.62 -0.38 -8.90
N LEU A 100 -10.40 0.67 -9.70
CA LEU A 100 -10.11 2.01 -9.20
C LEU A 100 -11.43 2.78 -9.02
N LYS A 101 -11.64 3.31 -7.80
CA LYS A 101 -12.75 4.21 -7.50
C LYS A 101 -12.22 5.53 -6.93
N LYS A 102 -12.88 6.62 -7.29
CA LYS A 102 -12.60 7.94 -6.73
C LYS A 102 -13.86 8.47 -6.05
N GLU A 103 -13.80 8.60 -4.74
CA GLU A 103 -14.92 8.99 -3.89
C GLU A 103 -14.45 10.11 -2.94
N ASP A 104 -15.13 11.24 -2.89
CA ASP A 104 -14.85 12.37 -1.99
C ASP A 104 -13.38 12.83 -1.96
N GLY A 105 -12.70 12.79 -3.11
CA GLY A 105 -11.29 13.17 -3.23
C GLY A 105 -10.31 12.07 -2.77
N ILE A 106 -10.81 10.90 -2.37
CA ILE A 106 -10.02 9.72 -2.03
C ILE A 106 -9.99 8.79 -3.23
N VAL A 107 -8.82 8.29 -3.56
CA VAL A 107 -8.60 7.28 -4.61
C VAL A 107 -8.40 5.94 -3.92
N LYS A 108 -9.31 5.01 -4.17
CA LYS A 108 -9.27 3.65 -3.65
C LYS A 108 -9.02 2.67 -4.79
N LEU A 109 -7.94 1.90 -4.68
CA LEU A 109 -7.70 0.75 -5.52
C LEU A 109 -8.22 -0.49 -4.77
N TYR A 110 -9.35 -1.01 -5.21
CA TYR A 110 -9.88 -2.28 -4.71
C TYR A 110 -9.13 -3.44 -5.37
N VAL A 111 -8.69 -4.38 -4.55
CA VAL A 111 -7.87 -5.52 -4.95
C VAL A 111 -8.50 -6.80 -4.41
N PRO A 112 -8.69 -7.83 -5.24
CA PRO A 112 -9.14 -9.14 -4.77
C PRO A 112 -8.17 -9.73 -3.75
N ILE A 113 -8.69 -10.32 -2.69
CA ILE A 113 -7.86 -10.94 -1.65
C ILE A 113 -7.40 -12.35 -2.07
N THR A 114 -6.58 -12.41 -3.11
CA THR A 114 -6.01 -13.65 -3.66
C THR A 114 -4.51 -13.54 -3.84
N ARG A 115 -3.79 -14.67 -3.88
CA ARG A 115 -2.31 -14.71 -4.06
C ARG A 115 -1.82 -13.96 -5.29
N LYS A 116 -2.64 -13.87 -6.34
CA LYS A 116 -2.30 -13.17 -7.58
C LYS A 116 -2.04 -11.67 -7.37
N PHE A 117 -2.60 -11.08 -6.32
CA PHE A 117 -2.52 -9.65 -6.02
C PHE A 117 -1.76 -9.38 -4.71
N MET A 118 -0.73 -10.19 -4.47
CA MET A 118 0.15 -10.01 -3.31
C MET A 118 0.83 -8.64 -3.37
N LEU A 119 0.72 -7.89 -2.30
CA LEU A 119 1.25 -6.53 -2.21
C LEU A 119 2.75 -6.56 -1.89
N SER A 120 3.55 -5.85 -2.66
CA SER A 120 4.98 -5.64 -2.39
C SER A 120 5.27 -4.31 -1.72
N GLN A 121 6.51 -4.13 -1.26
CA GLN A 121 6.99 -2.86 -0.70
C GLN A 121 6.77 -1.70 -1.67
N SER A 122 6.38 -0.53 -1.14
CA SER A 122 6.24 0.69 -1.93
C SER A 122 7.58 1.16 -2.48
N GLU A 123 7.57 1.62 -3.71
CA GLU A 123 8.74 2.12 -4.43
C GLU A 123 8.65 3.63 -4.68
N LEU A 124 9.79 4.28 -4.58
CA LEU A 124 9.95 5.69 -4.92
C LEU A 124 10.95 5.82 -6.06
N VAL A 125 10.46 6.19 -7.23
CA VAL A 125 11.27 6.42 -8.43
C VAL A 125 11.63 7.90 -8.50
N CYS A 126 12.93 8.21 -8.58
CA CYS A 126 13.45 9.56 -8.73
C CYS A 126 14.55 9.59 -9.80
N GLU A 127 14.91 10.78 -10.27
CA GLU A 127 15.99 10.95 -11.24
C GLU A 127 17.34 10.46 -10.70
N ASN A 128 17.55 10.56 -9.38
CA ASN A 128 18.74 10.01 -8.74
C ASN A 128 18.46 9.47 -7.33
N LEU A 129 19.34 8.60 -6.81
CA LEU A 129 19.19 7.99 -5.47
C LEU A 129 19.26 9.00 -4.33
N ARG A 130 19.91 10.16 -4.53
CA ARG A 130 19.98 11.20 -3.49
C ARG A 130 18.62 11.83 -3.28
N ASP A 131 17.84 12.00 -4.36
CA ASP A 131 16.47 12.52 -4.27
C ASP A 131 15.57 11.51 -3.55
N CYS A 132 15.69 10.22 -3.87
CA CYS A 132 14.98 9.17 -3.12
C CYS A 132 15.30 9.25 -1.61
N ALA A 133 16.56 9.38 -1.25
CA ALA A 133 17.00 9.50 0.15
C ALA A 133 16.40 10.76 0.79
N LEU A 134 16.49 11.91 0.12
CA LEU A 134 15.97 13.19 0.59
C LEU A 134 14.46 13.11 0.86
N TYR A 135 13.65 12.63 -0.10
CA TYR A 135 12.20 12.52 0.06
C TYR A 135 11.82 11.50 1.12
N THR A 136 12.57 10.41 1.25
CA THR A 136 12.35 9.42 2.31
C THR A 136 12.60 10.03 3.69
N ASP A 137 13.70 10.80 3.86
CA ASP A 137 14.04 11.42 5.13
C ASP A 137 13.09 12.57 5.47
N LEU A 138 12.68 13.38 4.50
CA LEU A 138 11.61 14.38 4.69
C LEU A 138 10.30 13.75 5.13
N THR A 139 9.93 12.61 4.55
CA THR A 139 8.72 11.87 4.94
C THR A 139 8.80 11.39 6.38
N LYS A 140 9.94 10.83 6.81
CA LYS A 140 10.17 10.41 8.20
C LYS A 140 10.08 11.59 9.16
N GLU A 141 10.66 12.73 8.78
CA GLU A 141 10.64 13.94 9.60
C GLU A 141 9.22 14.49 9.76
N ILE A 142 8.44 14.56 8.68
CA ILE A 142 7.02 14.97 8.74
C ILE A 142 6.20 14.03 9.64
N ILE A 143 6.44 12.73 9.57
CA ILE A 143 5.79 11.74 10.45
C ILE A 143 6.14 12.03 11.90
N ARG A 144 7.42 12.32 12.19
CA ARG A 144 7.91 12.65 13.53
C ARG A 144 7.32 13.97 14.07
N GLU A 145 7.34 15.01 13.27
CA GLU A 145 6.78 16.33 13.66
C GLU A 145 5.28 16.26 13.99
N LYS A 146 4.55 15.40 13.26
CA LYS A 146 3.14 15.17 13.52
C LYS A 146 2.90 14.18 14.68
N ASN A 147 3.92 13.81 15.43
CA ASN A 147 3.86 12.83 16.53
C ASN A 147 3.16 11.52 16.13
N ARG A 148 3.33 11.08 14.90
CA ARG A 148 2.73 9.84 14.40
C ARG A 148 3.66 8.67 14.66
N ASN A 149 3.18 7.66 15.35
CA ASN A 149 3.94 6.44 15.62
C ASN A 149 3.84 5.46 14.42
N ILE A 150 4.39 5.88 13.27
CA ILE A 150 4.44 5.09 12.04
C ILE A 150 5.89 4.96 11.62
N ASN A 151 6.32 3.74 11.33
CA ASN A 151 7.55 3.48 10.60
C ASN A 151 7.17 3.07 9.17
N LEU A 152 7.86 3.64 8.19
CA LEU A 152 7.69 3.30 6.77
C LEU A 152 9.03 2.91 6.17
N SER A 153 9.03 1.80 5.46
CA SER A 153 10.14 1.35 4.62
C SER A 153 9.75 1.57 3.16
N ILE A 154 10.54 2.36 2.43
CA ILE A 154 10.33 2.70 1.03
C ILE A 154 11.59 2.29 0.26
N HIS A 155 11.41 1.58 -0.85
CA HIS A 155 12.50 1.23 -1.74
C HIS A 155 12.74 2.35 -2.76
N GLY A 156 13.94 2.94 -2.79
CA GLY A 156 14.31 3.99 -3.73
C GLY A 156 14.87 3.41 -5.03
N ILE A 157 14.34 3.86 -6.17
CA ILE A 157 14.78 3.45 -7.50
C ILE A 157 15.30 4.64 -8.28
N HIS A 158 16.49 4.50 -8.85
CA HIS A 158 17.09 5.46 -9.77
C HIS A 158 16.64 5.16 -11.19
N CYS A 159 16.12 6.17 -11.89
CA CYS A 159 15.64 5.97 -13.26
C CYS A 159 16.47 6.72 -14.34
N GLY A 160 17.44 7.59 -13.96
CA GLY A 160 18.09 8.45 -14.94
C GLY A 160 17.08 9.23 -15.80
N GLY A 161 17.25 10.50 -16.02
CA GLY A 161 16.20 11.36 -16.60
C GLY A 161 15.52 10.84 -17.86
N SER A 162 16.25 10.22 -18.82
CA SER A 162 15.71 9.73 -20.09
C SER A 162 15.05 8.34 -20.02
N GLU A 163 15.25 7.58 -18.96
CA GLU A 163 14.79 6.19 -18.82
C GLU A 163 13.62 6.02 -17.83
N ALA A 164 13.05 7.13 -17.38
CA ALA A 164 11.98 7.13 -16.38
C ALA A 164 10.78 6.27 -16.80
N ASP A 165 10.34 6.40 -18.04
CA ASP A 165 9.20 5.65 -18.58
C ASP A 165 9.48 4.15 -18.64
N THR A 166 10.68 3.74 -19.05
CA THR A 166 11.10 2.34 -19.12
C THR A 166 11.19 1.74 -17.72
N THR A 167 11.79 2.46 -16.79
CA THR A 167 11.92 2.03 -15.40
C THR A 167 10.54 1.85 -14.76
N ILE A 168 9.66 2.85 -14.84
CA ILE A 168 8.31 2.77 -14.26
C ILE A 168 7.50 1.63 -14.90
N LYS A 169 7.57 1.49 -16.23
CA LYS A 169 6.87 0.39 -16.94
C LYS A 169 7.37 -0.97 -16.48
N ASN A 170 8.68 -1.15 -16.33
CA ASN A 170 9.25 -2.40 -15.87
C ASN A 170 8.78 -2.75 -14.46
N GLU A 171 8.76 -1.78 -13.53
CA GLU A 171 8.26 -1.98 -12.17
C GLU A 171 6.76 -2.32 -12.14
N ILE A 172 5.96 -1.69 -12.99
CA ILE A 172 4.52 -1.99 -13.12
C ILE A 172 4.29 -3.36 -13.77
N LEU A 173 5.12 -3.74 -14.77
CA LEU A 173 4.95 -4.97 -15.56
C LEU A 173 5.46 -6.24 -14.87
N THR A 174 6.15 -6.16 -13.75
CA THR A 174 6.65 -7.33 -13.01
C THR A 174 5.54 -8.27 -12.49
N GLY A 175 4.28 -7.87 -12.64
CA GLY A 175 3.11 -8.69 -12.24
C GLY A 175 2.84 -8.70 -10.73
N GLU A 176 3.67 -8.03 -9.93
CA GLU A 176 3.43 -7.82 -8.50
C GLU A 176 2.62 -6.54 -8.29
N CYS A 177 1.74 -6.53 -7.30
CA CYS A 177 1.01 -5.33 -6.92
C CYS A 177 1.94 -4.41 -6.12
N ARG A 178 2.71 -3.57 -6.83
CA ARG A 178 3.64 -2.61 -6.22
C ARG A 178 3.11 -1.19 -6.30
N PRO A 179 2.94 -0.51 -5.17
CA PRO A 179 2.67 0.91 -5.18
C PRO A 179 3.94 1.68 -5.57
N VAL A 180 3.91 2.34 -6.71
CA VAL A 180 5.02 3.15 -7.21
C VAL A 180 4.66 4.63 -7.11
N ALA A 181 5.51 5.42 -6.46
CA ALA A 181 5.48 6.87 -6.52
C ALA A 181 6.64 7.37 -7.36
N CYS A 182 6.38 8.30 -8.28
CA CYS A 182 7.41 8.91 -9.11
C CYS A 182 7.52 10.39 -8.80
N ILE A 183 8.73 10.86 -8.51
CA ILE A 183 9.04 12.28 -8.31
C ILE A 183 10.14 12.67 -9.28
N MET A 184 9.80 13.56 -10.22
CA MET A 184 10.69 14.00 -11.29
C MET A 184 10.78 15.51 -11.31
N ASP A 185 11.93 16.03 -11.73
CA ASP A 185 12.07 17.44 -11.98
C ASP A 185 11.18 17.88 -13.16
N SER A 186 10.54 19.01 -13.01
CA SER A 186 9.66 19.52 -14.07
C SER A 186 10.43 20.12 -15.24
N ASP A 187 11.69 20.54 -15.03
CA ASP A 187 12.54 21.28 -15.96
C ASP A 187 11.88 22.55 -16.54
N LYS A 188 10.81 23.02 -15.91
CA LYS A 188 10.13 24.25 -16.31
C LYS A 188 10.96 25.46 -15.93
N LYS A 189 11.10 26.40 -16.87
CA LYS A 189 11.72 27.71 -16.62
C LYS A 189 10.70 28.76 -16.16
N GLY A 190 9.40 28.50 -16.38
CA GLY A 190 8.28 29.34 -15.99
C GLY A 190 7.01 28.53 -15.76
N GLU A 191 6.02 29.12 -15.11
CA GLU A 191 4.78 28.43 -14.69
C GLU A 191 4.00 27.81 -15.87
N ASN A 192 4.01 28.48 -17.03
CA ASN A 192 3.27 28.06 -18.22
C ASN A 192 4.10 27.24 -19.22
N ASP A 193 5.35 26.94 -18.90
CA ASP A 193 6.22 26.14 -19.77
C ASP A 193 5.79 24.66 -19.77
N LYS A 194 6.12 23.98 -20.86
CA LYS A 194 5.96 22.53 -20.93
C LYS A 194 6.92 21.83 -19.95
N TYR A 195 6.52 20.70 -19.46
CA TYR A 195 7.40 19.82 -18.69
C TYR A 195 8.61 19.38 -19.53
N GLY A 196 9.75 19.16 -18.90
CA GLY A 196 10.91 18.52 -19.52
C GLY A 196 10.61 17.10 -19.99
N SER A 197 11.45 16.56 -20.83
CA SER A 197 11.23 15.23 -21.44
C SER A 197 11.02 14.11 -20.44
N SER A 198 11.79 14.09 -19.36
CA SER A 198 11.69 13.10 -18.28
C SER A 198 10.33 13.09 -17.60
N ALA A 199 9.84 14.28 -17.22
CA ALA A 199 8.52 14.44 -16.60
C ALA A 199 7.38 14.15 -17.60
N GLN A 200 7.52 14.53 -18.87
CA GLN A 200 6.53 14.20 -19.92
C GLN A 200 6.43 12.69 -20.12
N ASN A 201 7.56 11.98 -20.19
CA ASN A 201 7.59 10.53 -20.34
C ASN A 201 6.95 9.83 -19.13
N ALA A 202 7.23 10.27 -17.92
CA ALA A 202 6.61 9.72 -16.71
C ALA A 202 5.09 9.94 -16.68
N ILE A 203 4.58 11.13 -17.06
CA ILE A 203 3.14 11.44 -17.12
C ILE A 203 2.42 10.61 -18.18
N GLY A 204 3.07 10.28 -19.30
CA GLY A 204 2.46 9.53 -20.41
C GLY A 204 2.20 8.06 -20.13
N ILE A 205 2.55 7.56 -18.93
CA ILE A 205 2.35 6.16 -18.53
C ILE A 205 0.96 5.92 -17.92
N TYR A 206 0.25 6.98 -17.49
CA TYR A 206 -1.05 6.94 -16.81
C TYR A 206 -2.21 7.31 -17.71
#